data_76b30edd2c6ed6f7f30baf96c8145b64
#
_entry.id   76b30edd2c6ed6f7f30baf96c8145b64
#
_cell.length_a   1.000
_cell.length_b   1.000
_cell.length_c   1.000
_cell.angle_alpha   90.00
_cell.angle_beta   90.00
_cell.angle_gamma   90.00
#
_symmetry.space_group_name_H-M   'P 1'
#
loop_
_entity.id
_entity.type
_entity.pdbx_description
1 polymer ?
#
loop_
_entity_poly.entity_id
_entity_poly.type
_entity_poly.pdbx_seq_one_letter_code
_entity_poly.pdbx_strand_id
1 'polypeptide(L)'
;MPKIYEMPPHLADLIAAGEVVERPASVVKELCENSIDAGAKSVTVEIRDGGMSFIRVTDNGCGMAPEDAKIAFLRHATSKLRDERGLEAIATLGFRGEALAAISAVSRVELLTKERDAATGTRVELEAGKILAFEAAGCPDGTAMIVRNLFFNTPARLKYMKNDKSEGAAVTVAVTKLCLSHPEISIRYIKDGHEEIHTPGDGKTESAVYSVLGRDAAKSLLKTEGESGGVFVRGYVSTPAGARGNRGWQFFFINGRFVKSRVLQAALEQAYKNSLFTGRFPACVLEIDMSYSKVDVNVHPAKLEVRFSDERSVFDAVYWAVRGALETESAPAELTVSRSTASAVRSGLSDSAPAGNAKAASFSSKPREDFFKSVSSDEFRSGFGGGFKRAEAGGAEFRLNDVFPSKSREQGKIEMPPVKPVAAPDWTPDAPIAEEREERPWRFIGEALNTYLIVEKGTSVFLIDKHAAHERVLFDKLKEKGWRPEGQLLMTPVIVNVGEETAAVIAESAGLLGEYGFEIDDFGGGAAAIRQIPQDLDISEPEALIEELAGILSSGGKRELSELRDDIMHTVACKAAIKAGTRSEPASVTGLIDKVMSGEVRYCPHGRPVMMELTKYQLDKGFKRV
;
A
#
# COMPACT_ATOMS: atom_id res chain seq x y z
N MET A 1 9.20 -6.06 58.87
CA MET A 1 7.93 -5.71 58.21
C MET A 1 7.86 -6.48 56.92
N PRO A 2 6.72 -7.07 56.56
CA PRO A 2 6.58 -7.76 55.27
C PRO A 2 6.76 -6.75 54.13
N LYS A 3 7.54 -7.14 53.11
CA LYS A 3 7.80 -6.31 51.90
C LYS A 3 6.76 -6.54 50.81
N ILE A 4 5.93 -7.58 50.94
CA ILE A 4 4.91 -7.97 49.97
C ILE A 4 3.53 -7.74 50.61
N TYR A 5 2.66 -7.03 49.91
CA TYR A 5 1.28 -6.79 50.32
C TYR A 5 0.35 -6.91 49.12
N GLU A 6 -0.90 -7.25 49.37
CA GLU A 6 -1.94 -7.36 48.36
C GLU A 6 -2.26 -5.98 47.77
N MET A 7 -2.31 -5.90 46.44
CA MET A 7 -2.58 -4.66 45.72
C MET A 7 -4.06 -4.28 45.84
N PRO A 8 -4.39 -3.00 46.04
CA PRO A 8 -5.78 -2.55 46.01
C PRO A 8 -6.45 -2.94 44.67
N PRO A 9 -7.69 -3.44 44.67
CA PRO A 9 -8.39 -3.91 43.44
C PRO A 9 -8.37 -2.87 42.32
N HIS A 10 -8.63 -1.60 42.62
CA HIS A 10 -8.61 -0.54 41.63
C HIS A 10 -7.24 -0.38 40.90
N LEU A 11 -6.13 -0.52 41.66
CA LEU A 11 -4.79 -0.44 41.04
C LEU A 11 -4.49 -1.67 40.19
N ALA A 12 -4.92 -2.86 40.65
CA ALA A 12 -4.85 -4.09 39.89
C ALA A 12 -5.66 -3.98 38.60
N ASP A 13 -6.83 -3.33 38.62
CA ASP A 13 -7.67 -3.08 37.44
C ASP A 13 -6.99 -2.17 36.42
N LEU A 14 -6.33 -1.10 36.87
CA LEU A 14 -5.61 -0.19 35.97
C LEU A 14 -4.38 -0.85 35.34
N ILE A 15 -3.68 -1.73 36.04
CA ILE A 15 -2.53 -2.46 35.50
C ILE A 15 -2.99 -3.46 34.46
N ALA A 16 -4.00 -4.29 34.77
CA ALA A 16 -4.52 -5.25 33.81
C ALA A 16 -5.21 -4.60 32.60
N ALA A 17 -5.91 -3.47 32.82
CA ALA A 17 -6.40 -2.66 31.70
C ALA A 17 -5.27 -2.21 30.78
N GLY A 18 -4.06 -2.06 31.34
CA GLY A 18 -2.86 -1.73 30.60
C GLY A 18 -2.41 -2.76 29.57
N GLU A 19 -2.64 -4.02 29.84
CA GLU A 19 -2.26 -5.13 28.97
C GLU A 19 -3.29 -5.40 27.87
N VAL A 20 -4.55 -5.05 28.09
CA VAL A 20 -5.67 -5.30 27.18
C VAL A 20 -5.97 -4.09 26.31
N VAL A 21 -5.97 -2.88 26.89
CA VAL A 21 -6.31 -1.62 26.23
C VAL A 21 -5.06 -0.77 26.06
N GLU A 22 -4.32 -0.99 24.99
CA GLU A 22 -3.11 -0.22 24.69
C GLU A 22 -3.43 1.13 24.02
N ARG A 23 -4.43 1.16 23.13
CA ARG A 23 -4.78 2.30 22.28
C ARG A 23 -6.24 2.22 21.81
N PRO A 24 -6.82 3.29 21.19
CA PRO A 24 -8.20 3.28 20.67
C PRO A 24 -8.51 2.11 19.73
N ALA A 25 -7.58 1.75 18.85
CA ALA A 25 -7.73 0.63 17.93
C ALA A 25 -7.96 -0.71 18.65
N SER A 26 -7.37 -0.91 19.85
CA SER A 26 -7.60 -2.11 20.66
C SER A 26 -9.03 -2.14 21.20
N VAL A 27 -9.56 -0.98 21.63
CA VAL A 27 -10.96 -0.86 22.09
C VAL A 27 -11.93 -1.21 20.96
N VAL A 28 -11.77 -0.57 19.80
CA VAL A 28 -12.63 -0.82 18.63
C VAL A 28 -12.59 -2.29 18.23
N LYS A 29 -11.39 -2.88 18.18
CA LYS A 29 -11.22 -4.30 17.85
C LYS A 29 -12.00 -5.20 18.80
N GLU A 30 -11.79 -5.06 20.12
CA GLU A 30 -12.48 -5.92 21.10
C GLU A 30 -14.00 -5.73 21.09
N LEU A 31 -14.51 -4.50 20.90
CA LEU A 31 -15.94 -4.24 20.81
C LEU A 31 -16.56 -4.86 19.55
N CYS A 32 -15.90 -4.71 18.40
CA CYS A 32 -16.35 -5.32 17.15
C CYS A 32 -16.29 -6.86 17.21
N GLU A 33 -15.23 -7.45 17.78
CA GLU A 33 -15.14 -8.91 17.99
C GLU A 33 -16.28 -9.42 18.89
N ASN A 34 -16.69 -8.65 19.89
CA ASN A 34 -17.86 -8.98 20.71
C ASN A 34 -19.16 -8.91 19.92
N SER A 35 -19.34 -7.91 19.05
CA SER A 35 -20.50 -7.80 18.17
C SER A 35 -20.59 -8.97 17.18
N ILE A 36 -19.45 -9.38 16.61
CA ILE A 36 -19.35 -10.55 15.71
C ILE A 36 -19.72 -11.84 16.47
N ASP A 37 -19.15 -12.05 17.65
CA ASP A 37 -19.47 -13.19 18.51
C ASP A 37 -20.93 -13.22 18.98
N ALA A 38 -21.59 -12.04 19.07
CA ALA A 38 -23.03 -11.90 19.32
C ALA A 38 -23.92 -12.21 18.09
N GLY A 39 -23.30 -12.60 16.97
CA GLY A 39 -24.01 -12.96 15.74
C GLY A 39 -24.59 -11.77 14.98
N ALA A 40 -24.01 -10.57 15.15
CA ALA A 40 -24.41 -9.39 14.42
C ALA A 40 -24.29 -9.58 12.89
N LYS A 41 -25.23 -9.00 12.14
CA LYS A 41 -25.18 -8.91 10.68
C LYS A 41 -24.86 -7.49 10.21
N SER A 42 -24.94 -6.53 11.10
CA SER A 42 -24.57 -5.13 10.84
C SER A 42 -23.88 -4.56 12.06
N VAL A 43 -22.73 -3.92 11.83
CA VAL A 43 -21.93 -3.23 12.85
C VAL A 43 -21.61 -1.83 12.36
N THR A 44 -21.92 -0.82 13.17
CA THR A 44 -21.55 0.57 12.90
C THR A 44 -20.51 1.01 13.93
N VAL A 45 -19.37 1.48 13.44
CA VAL A 45 -18.27 2.02 14.25
C VAL A 45 -18.16 3.51 13.98
N GLU A 46 -18.20 4.34 15.01
CA GLU A 46 -17.98 5.79 14.91
C GLU A 46 -16.88 6.20 15.90
N ILE A 47 -15.93 6.99 15.43
CA ILE A 47 -14.89 7.58 16.26
C ILE A 47 -14.76 9.09 16.03
N ARG A 48 -14.24 9.80 17.05
CA ARG A 48 -13.82 11.20 16.95
C ARG A 48 -12.48 11.39 17.65
N ASP A 49 -11.69 12.35 17.15
CA ASP A 49 -10.37 12.67 17.67
C ASP A 49 -9.50 11.40 17.82
N GLY A 50 -9.39 10.63 16.73
CA GLY A 50 -8.63 9.38 16.72
C GLY A 50 -9.18 8.27 17.63
N GLY A 51 -10.40 8.42 18.18
CA GLY A 51 -11.00 7.52 19.16
C GLY A 51 -10.67 7.85 20.62
N MET A 52 -9.96 8.95 20.87
CA MET A 52 -9.61 9.38 22.22
C MET A 52 -10.79 10.02 22.97
N SER A 53 -11.55 10.88 22.30
CA SER A 53 -12.71 11.55 22.90
C SER A 53 -13.97 10.70 22.83
N PHE A 54 -14.14 9.95 21.73
CA PHE A 54 -15.37 9.21 21.44
C PHE A 54 -15.14 7.99 20.58
N ILE A 55 -15.69 6.85 21.03
CA ILE A 55 -15.84 5.62 20.24
C ILE A 55 -17.28 5.13 20.45
N ARG A 56 -17.99 4.78 19.39
CA ARG A 56 -19.29 4.12 19.44
C ARG A 56 -19.28 2.90 18.53
N VAL A 57 -19.61 1.75 19.09
CA VAL A 57 -19.86 0.52 18.33
C VAL A 57 -21.30 0.11 18.55
N THR A 58 -22.06 0.00 17.47
CA THR A 58 -23.47 -0.39 17.49
C THR A 58 -23.66 -1.60 16.61
N ASP A 59 -24.30 -2.63 17.13
CA ASP A 59 -24.60 -3.86 16.43
C ASP A 59 -26.09 -4.27 16.54
N ASN A 60 -26.49 -5.18 15.69
CA ASN A 60 -27.81 -5.83 15.70
C ASN A 60 -27.73 -7.31 16.12
N GLY A 61 -26.81 -7.65 17.00
CA GLY A 61 -26.61 -9.00 17.53
C GLY A 61 -27.72 -9.44 18.48
N CYS A 62 -27.43 -10.45 19.30
CA CYS A 62 -28.42 -11.02 20.24
C CYS A 62 -28.81 -10.07 21.40
N GLY A 63 -28.00 -9.05 21.68
CA GLY A 63 -28.17 -8.19 22.85
C GLY A 63 -27.79 -8.91 24.16
N MET A 64 -28.14 -8.28 25.29
CA MET A 64 -27.90 -8.82 26.63
C MET A 64 -29.13 -8.64 27.52
N ALA A 65 -29.45 -9.65 28.35
CA ALA A 65 -30.44 -9.54 29.42
C ALA A 65 -29.97 -8.52 30.49
N PRO A 66 -30.87 -7.90 31.25
CA PRO A 66 -30.49 -6.94 32.31
C PRO A 66 -29.47 -7.50 33.31
N GLU A 67 -29.61 -8.77 33.69
CA GLU A 67 -28.71 -9.48 34.61
C GLU A 67 -27.33 -9.61 34.02
N ASP A 68 -27.21 -10.00 32.74
CA ASP A 68 -25.95 -10.14 32.02
C ASP A 68 -25.27 -8.78 31.81
N ALA A 69 -26.03 -7.74 31.46
CA ALA A 69 -25.53 -6.38 31.29
C ALA A 69 -24.85 -5.84 32.57
N LYS A 70 -25.34 -6.24 33.76
CA LYS A 70 -24.77 -5.86 35.06
C LYS A 70 -23.42 -6.53 35.34
N ILE A 71 -23.27 -7.80 34.93
CA ILE A 71 -22.07 -8.59 35.22
C ILE A 71 -21.06 -8.55 34.08
N ALA A 72 -21.42 -8.09 32.89
CA ALA A 72 -20.55 -8.03 31.71
C ALA A 72 -19.25 -7.21 31.92
N PHE A 73 -19.27 -6.28 32.88
CA PHE A 73 -18.12 -5.45 33.23
C PHE A 73 -17.30 -5.99 34.42
N LEU A 74 -17.66 -7.15 34.95
CA LEU A 74 -16.84 -7.82 35.96
C LEU A 74 -15.67 -8.57 35.30
N ARG A 75 -14.56 -8.64 36.00
CA ARG A 75 -13.41 -9.45 35.54
C ARG A 75 -13.78 -10.93 35.51
N HIS A 76 -13.24 -11.61 34.50
CA HIS A 76 -13.46 -13.05 34.29
C HIS A 76 -14.93 -13.44 34.04
N ALA A 77 -15.79 -12.45 33.74
CA ALA A 77 -17.15 -12.68 33.31
C ALA A 77 -17.18 -12.93 31.80
N THR A 78 -17.57 -14.12 31.38
CA THR A 78 -17.64 -14.49 29.97
C THR A 78 -18.77 -15.49 29.74
N SER A 79 -19.50 -15.33 28.63
CA SER A 79 -20.46 -16.30 28.12
C SER A 79 -19.84 -17.38 27.22
N LYS A 80 -18.53 -17.22 26.88
CA LYS A 80 -17.86 -17.94 25.78
C LYS A 80 -17.05 -19.14 26.23
N LEU A 81 -16.58 -19.17 27.48
CA LEU A 81 -15.84 -20.30 28.07
C LEU A 81 -16.51 -20.77 29.34
N ARG A 82 -16.84 -22.07 29.41
CA ARG A 82 -17.49 -22.69 30.58
C ARG A 82 -16.67 -23.81 31.21
N ASP A 83 -15.74 -24.40 30.44
CA ASP A 83 -14.93 -25.54 30.87
C ASP A 83 -13.52 -25.50 30.25
N GLU A 84 -12.64 -26.39 30.73
CA GLU A 84 -11.25 -26.52 30.26
C GLU A 84 -11.17 -26.98 28.80
N ARG A 85 -12.14 -27.74 28.30
CA ARG A 85 -12.19 -28.21 26.91
C ARG A 85 -12.41 -27.05 25.93
N GLY A 86 -13.15 -26.03 26.33
CA GLY A 86 -13.32 -24.79 25.54
C GLY A 86 -11.99 -24.05 25.32
N LEU A 87 -11.00 -24.25 26.19
CA LEU A 87 -9.68 -23.63 26.06
C LEU A 87 -8.81 -24.32 24.99
N GLU A 88 -9.03 -25.60 24.72
CA GLU A 88 -8.29 -26.37 23.73
C GLU A 88 -8.77 -26.10 22.28
N ALA A 89 -10.00 -25.59 22.12
CA ALA A 89 -10.60 -25.32 20.82
C ALA A 89 -11.37 -23.99 20.82
N ILE A 90 -10.63 -22.87 20.89
CA ILE A 90 -11.21 -21.51 20.95
C ILE A 90 -11.82 -21.15 19.59
N ALA A 91 -13.14 -21.30 19.47
CA ALA A 91 -13.90 -20.96 18.26
C ALA A 91 -14.36 -19.49 18.21
N THR A 92 -14.43 -18.81 19.37
CA THR A 92 -14.86 -17.39 19.45
C THR A 92 -13.71 -16.42 19.34
N LEU A 93 -13.94 -15.22 18.85
CA LEU A 93 -12.90 -14.18 18.70
C LEU A 93 -12.46 -13.65 20.08
N GLY A 94 -13.37 -13.45 21.02
CA GLY A 94 -13.08 -13.10 22.42
C GLY A 94 -13.30 -14.30 23.35
N PHE A 95 -12.51 -14.46 24.42
CA PHE A 95 -12.67 -15.56 25.38
C PHE A 95 -12.26 -15.24 26.83
N ARG A 96 -11.43 -14.20 27.07
CA ARG A 96 -10.81 -13.91 28.39
C ARG A 96 -11.76 -13.33 29.42
N GLY A 97 -12.89 -12.69 29.01
CA GLY A 97 -13.81 -12.01 29.93
C GLY A 97 -13.22 -10.81 30.65
N GLU A 98 -12.25 -10.12 30.04
CA GLU A 98 -11.52 -9.00 30.65
C GLU A 98 -11.66 -7.69 29.85
N ALA A 99 -12.03 -7.75 28.57
CA ALA A 99 -12.01 -6.59 27.68
C ALA A 99 -12.95 -5.47 28.15
N LEU A 100 -14.20 -5.76 28.47
CA LEU A 100 -15.17 -4.76 28.91
C LEU A 100 -14.81 -4.18 30.28
N ALA A 101 -14.31 -5.01 31.20
CA ALA A 101 -13.81 -4.57 32.50
C ALA A 101 -12.62 -3.61 32.32
N ALA A 102 -11.66 -3.97 31.45
CA ALA A 102 -10.49 -3.16 31.15
C ALA A 102 -10.85 -1.82 30.50
N ILE A 103 -11.76 -1.81 29.51
CA ILE A 103 -12.23 -0.59 28.83
C ILE A 103 -12.93 0.34 29.86
N SER A 104 -13.83 -0.20 30.68
CA SER A 104 -14.56 0.60 31.68
C SER A 104 -13.65 1.19 32.74
N ALA A 105 -12.59 0.50 33.14
CA ALA A 105 -11.64 0.97 34.14
C ALA A 105 -10.86 2.23 33.71
N VAL A 106 -10.67 2.45 32.40
CA VAL A 106 -9.85 3.56 31.87
C VAL A 106 -10.66 4.58 31.07
N SER A 107 -12.00 4.50 31.10
CA SER A 107 -12.88 5.37 30.31
C SER A 107 -14.23 5.61 30.98
N ARG A 108 -15.06 6.42 30.34
CA ARG A 108 -16.50 6.53 30.64
C ARG A 108 -17.25 5.71 29.61
N VAL A 109 -18.03 4.74 30.08
CA VAL A 109 -18.77 3.80 29.21
C VAL A 109 -20.26 3.98 29.40
N GLU A 110 -20.98 3.99 28.28
CA GLU A 110 -22.44 3.89 28.24
C GLU A 110 -22.80 2.67 27.38
N LEU A 111 -23.49 1.71 27.97
CA LEU A 111 -24.04 0.54 27.31
C LEU A 111 -25.54 0.72 27.15
N LEU A 112 -26.04 0.51 25.95
CA LEU A 112 -27.46 0.35 25.63
C LEU A 112 -27.63 -1.01 24.97
N THR A 113 -28.44 -1.89 25.54
CA THR A 113 -28.60 -3.24 25.01
C THR A 113 -30.00 -3.75 25.19
N LYS A 114 -30.48 -4.55 24.23
CA LYS A 114 -31.78 -5.17 24.27
C LYS A 114 -31.77 -6.51 23.54
N GLU A 115 -32.25 -7.55 24.18
CA GLU A 115 -32.52 -8.82 23.52
C GLU A 115 -33.70 -8.68 22.54
N ARG A 116 -33.68 -9.47 21.47
CA ARG A 116 -34.65 -9.35 20.34
C ARG A 116 -36.11 -9.44 20.76
N ASP A 117 -36.43 -10.26 21.76
CA ASP A 117 -37.80 -10.49 22.23
C ASP A 117 -38.14 -9.69 23.49
N ALA A 118 -37.23 -8.85 23.99
CA ALA A 118 -37.45 -8.06 25.20
C ALA A 118 -38.31 -6.81 24.89
N ALA A 119 -39.23 -6.49 25.78
CA ALA A 119 -40.10 -5.30 25.64
C ALA A 119 -39.31 -3.98 25.86
N THR A 120 -38.32 -4.00 26.74
CA THR A 120 -37.51 -2.85 27.11
C THR A 120 -36.02 -3.27 27.11
N GLY A 121 -35.16 -2.34 26.74
CA GLY A 121 -33.70 -2.53 26.87
C GLY A 121 -33.17 -2.03 28.20
N THR A 122 -31.88 -2.14 28.37
CA THR A 122 -31.12 -1.75 29.56
C THR A 122 -30.07 -0.72 29.19
N ARG A 123 -29.95 0.33 30.01
CA ARG A 123 -28.90 1.32 29.96
C ARG A 123 -28.02 1.17 31.20
N VAL A 124 -26.72 1.09 30.98
CA VAL A 124 -25.71 1.06 32.04
C VAL A 124 -24.69 2.16 31.79
N GLU A 125 -24.47 3.02 32.78
CA GLU A 125 -23.41 4.02 32.75
C GLU A 125 -22.32 3.66 33.75
N LEU A 126 -21.05 3.72 33.29
CA LEU A 126 -19.88 3.46 34.11
C LEU A 126 -18.85 4.59 33.97
N GLU A 127 -18.15 4.87 35.06
CA GLU A 127 -16.97 5.73 35.09
C GLU A 127 -15.86 5.05 35.92
N ALA A 128 -14.69 4.87 35.30
CA ALA A 128 -13.55 4.21 35.94
C ALA A 128 -13.93 2.85 36.61
N GLY A 129 -14.71 2.03 35.90
CA GLY A 129 -15.15 0.71 36.35
C GLY A 129 -16.31 0.70 37.34
N LYS A 130 -16.80 1.86 37.78
CA LYS A 130 -17.92 1.95 38.72
C LYS A 130 -19.23 2.23 38.01
N ILE A 131 -20.26 1.45 38.26
CA ILE A 131 -21.60 1.68 37.75
C ILE A 131 -22.18 2.93 38.42
N LEU A 132 -22.55 3.93 37.63
CA LEU A 132 -23.19 5.17 38.04
C LEU A 132 -24.71 5.08 37.92
N ALA A 133 -25.20 4.47 36.81
CA ALA A 133 -26.60 4.29 36.55
C ALA A 133 -26.88 2.90 35.95
N PHE A 134 -28.02 2.34 36.31
CA PHE A 134 -28.55 1.09 35.76
C PHE A 134 -30.07 1.23 35.67
N GLU A 135 -30.61 1.34 34.47
CA GLU A 135 -32.02 1.67 34.28
C GLU A 135 -32.57 1.01 33.02
N ALA A 136 -33.89 0.84 32.98
CA ALA A 136 -34.57 0.42 31.76
C ALA A 136 -34.59 1.56 30.75
N ALA A 137 -34.29 1.25 29.49
CA ALA A 137 -34.22 2.23 28.40
C ALA A 137 -34.87 1.71 27.13
N GLY A 138 -35.41 2.63 26.34
CA GLY A 138 -35.88 2.32 24.97
C GLY A 138 -34.67 2.33 24.04
N CYS A 139 -34.31 1.18 23.47
CA CYS A 139 -33.25 1.06 22.47
C CYS A 139 -33.62 0.00 21.41
N PRO A 140 -32.98 0.03 20.23
CA PRO A 140 -33.10 -1.03 19.22
C PRO A 140 -32.58 -2.36 19.75
N ASP A 141 -32.97 -3.46 19.07
CA ASP A 141 -32.40 -4.78 19.32
C ASP A 141 -30.92 -4.80 19.04
N GLY A 142 -30.11 -5.53 19.85
CA GLY A 142 -28.65 -5.58 19.77
C GLY A 142 -27.97 -4.76 20.85
N THR A 143 -26.78 -4.27 20.58
CA THR A 143 -25.95 -3.55 21.56
C THR A 143 -25.36 -2.28 20.98
N ALA A 144 -25.40 -1.19 21.74
CA ALA A 144 -24.63 0.02 21.46
C ALA A 144 -23.71 0.31 22.64
N MET A 145 -22.40 0.26 22.39
CA MET A 145 -21.36 0.55 23.36
C MET A 145 -20.75 1.90 23.02
N ILE A 146 -20.79 2.85 23.94
CA ILE A 146 -20.26 4.19 23.78
C ILE A 146 -19.14 4.38 24.82
N VAL A 147 -17.93 4.66 24.34
CA VAL A 147 -16.74 4.90 25.16
C VAL A 147 -16.33 6.35 24.97
N ARG A 148 -16.18 7.09 26.07
CA ARG A 148 -15.80 8.51 26.07
C ARG A 148 -14.56 8.74 26.91
N ASN A 149 -13.74 9.72 26.50
CA ASN A 149 -12.58 10.18 27.24
C ASN A 149 -11.64 9.04 27.65
N LEU A 150 -11.20 8.25 26.67
CA LEU A 150 -10.29 7.13 26.91
C LEU A 150 -9.02 7.61 27.62
N PHE A 151 -8.58 6.89 28.64
CA PHE A 151 -7.41 7.19 29.47
C PHE A 151 -7.50 8.46 30.33
N PHE A 152 -8.69 9.02 30.58
CA PHE A 152 -8.86 10.23 31.38
C PHE A 152 -8.26 10.12 32.79
N ASN A 153 -8.23 8.92 33.37
CA ASN A 153 -7.70 8.62 34.69
C ASN A 153 -6.28 8.00 34.67
N THR A 154 -5.65 7.91 33.50
CA THR A 154 -4.30 7.34 33.31
C THR A 154 -3.40 8.32 32.50
N PRO A 155 -3.01 9.47 33.12
CA PRO A 155 -2.29 10.53 32.40
C PRO A 155 -0.92 10.10 31.87
N ALA A 156 -0.27 9.13 32.51
CA ALA A 156 0.97 8.56 32.00
C ALA A 156 0.76 7.91 30.64
N ARG A 157 -0.34 7.15 30.45
CA ARG A 157 -0.66 6.51 29.18
C ARG A 157 -1.06 7.52 28.13
N LEU A 158 -1.83 8.55 28.48
CA LEU A 158 -2.22 9.62 27.58
C LEU A 158 -1.00 10.30 26.92
N LYS A 159 0.13 10.42 27.65
CA LYS A 159 1.40 10.97 27.13
C LYS A 159 2.09 10.09 26.07
N TYR A 160 1.78 8.79 26.04
CA TYR A 160 2.34 7.86 25.05
C TYR A 160 1.45 7.71 23.81
N MET A 161 0.26 8.29 23.81
CA MET A 161 -0.61 8.29 22.62
C MET A 161 -0.02 9.19 21.54
N LYS A 162 -0.13 8.74 20.31
CA LYS A 162 0.23 9.53 19.15
C LYS A 162 -0.82 10.63 18.90
N ASN A 163 -0.64 11.39 17.85
CA ASN A 163 -1.64 12.38 17.47
C ASN A 163 -2.95 11.70 16.98
N ASP A 164 -4.05 12.46 16.96
CA ASP A 164 -5.39 11.96 16.62
C ASP A 164 -5.44 11.32 15.23
N LYS A 165 -4.69 11.86 14.26
CA LYS A 165 -4.62 11.30 12.91
C LYS A 165 -4.00 9.91 12.92
N SER A 166 -2.89 9.73 13.63
CA SER A 166 -2.17 8.45 13.72
C SER A 166 -2.97 7.40 14.49
N GLU A 167 -3.66 7.79 15.59
CA GLU A 167 -4.56 6.89 16.32
C GLU A 167 -5.78 6.53 15.46
N GLY A 168 -6.36 7.50 14.74
CA GLY A 168 -7.46 7.27 13.81
C GLY A 168 -7.09 6.31 12.68
N ALA A 169 -5.90 6.46 12.08
CA ALA A 169 -5.39 5.53 11.07
C ALA A 169 -5.23 4.10 11.62
N ALA A 170 -4.77 3.96 12.86
CA ALA A 170 -4.68 2.64 13.49
C ALA A 170 -6.07 2.00 13.71
N VAL A 171 -7.10 2.81 14.00
CA VAL A 171 -8.49 2.33 14.06
C VAL A 171 -8.97 1.91 12.68
N THR A 172 -8.73 2.72 11.63
CA THR A 172 -9.07 2.38 10.26
C THR A 172 -8.47 1.04 9.85
N VAL A 173 -7.17 0.81 10.14
CA VAL A 173 -6.49 -0.48 9.87
C VAL A 173 -7.14 -1.65 10.64
N ALA A 174 -7.56 -1.44 11.89
CA ALA A 174 -8.25 -2.48 12.65
C ALA A 174 -9.61 -2.83 12.04
N VAL A 175 -10.41 -1.82 11.65
CA VAL A 175 -11.69 -2.00 10.97
C VAL A 175 -11.52 -2.66 9.59
N THR A 176 -10.51 -2.24 8.80
CA THR A 176 -10.13 -2.88 7.53
C THR A 176 -9.94 -4.38 7.67
N LYS A 177 -9.20 -4.82 8.69
CA LYS A 177 -8.96 -6.25 8.95
C LYS A 177 -10.26 -7.00 9.28
N LEU A 178 -11.14 -6.38 10.06
CA LEU A 178 -12.44 -6.96 10.40
C LEU A 178 -13.35 -7.06 9.17
N CYS A 179 -13.38 -6.05 8.31
CA CYS A 179 -14.13 -6.08 7.05
C CYS A 179 -13.68 -7.21 6.12
N LEU A 180 -12.35 -7.42 6.03
CA LEU A 180 -11.76 -8.45 5.17
C LEU A 180 -11.93 -9.87 5.73
N SER A 181 -11.96 -10.03 7.08
CA SER A 181 -12.13 -11.33 7.73
C SER A 181 -13.59 -11.78 7.82
N HIS A 182 -14.55 -10.84 7.79
CA HIS A 182 -15.98 -11.11 7.96
C HIS A 182 -16.81 -10.44 6.85
N PRO A 183 -16.66 -10.88 5.59
CA PRO A 183 -17.40 -10.31 4.46
C PRO A 183 -18.91 -10.51 4.55
N GLU A 184 -19.39 -11.43 5.42
CA GLU A 184 -20.81 -11.72 5.70
C GLU A 184 -21.47 -10.69 6.64
N ILE A 185 -20.69 -9.73 7.17
CA ILE A 185 -21.17 -8.68 8.06
C ILE A 185 -21.07 -7.33 7.35
N SER A 186 -22.17 -6.57 7.35
CA SER A 186 -22.14 -5.17 6.90
C SER A 186 -21.49 -4.31 7.97
N ILE A 187 -20.31 -3.78 7.66
CA ILE A 187 -19.56 -2.90 8.56
C ILE A 187 -19.55 -1.49 7.98
N ARG A 188 -20.00 -0.53 8.79
CA ARG A 188 -20.01 0.89 8.47
C ARG A 188 -19.07 1.62 9.43
N TYR A 189 -18.05 2.26 8.91
CA TYR A 189 -17.08 3.00 9.70
C TYR A 189 -17.17 4.51 9.40
N ILE A 190 -17.32 5.29 10.48
CA ILE A 190 -17.49 6.75 10.44
C ILE A 190 -16.38 7.36 11.30
N LYS A 191 -15.56 8.22 10.71
CA LYS A 191 -14.46 8.92 11.35
C LYS A 191 -14.69 10.43 11.25
N ASP A 192 -14.75 11.09 12.41
CA ASP A 192 -14.96 12.54 12.49
C ASP A 192 -16.18 13.04 11.68
N GLY A 193 -17.25 12.22 11.64
CA GLY A 193 -18.48 12.51 10.91
C GLY A 193 -18.50 12.14 9.43
N HIS A 194 -17.39 11.64 8.89
CA HIS A 194 -17.28 11.16 7.51
C HIS A 194 -17.32 9.64 7.45
N GLU A 195 -18.08 9.07 6.53
CA GLU A 195 -18.10 7.64 6.26
C GLU A 195 -16.89 7.26 5.42
N GLU A 196 -15.96 6.48 6.00
CA GLU A 196 -14.72 6.06 5.34
C GLU A 196 -14.83 4.67 4.72
N ILE A 197 -15.53 3.74 5.39
CA ILE A 197 -15.69 2.36 4.92
C ILE A 197 -17.14 1.95 5.06
N HIS A 198 -17.66 1.27 4.02
CA HIS A 198 -18.95 0.60 4.08
C HIS A 198 -18.92 -0.70 3.27
N THR A 199 -18.98 -1.84 3.96
CA THR A 199 -19.08 -3.16 3.33
C THR A 199 -20.53 -3.63 3.27
N PRO A 200 -20.95 -4.32 2.18
CA PRO A 200 -22.35 -4.71 2.00
C PRO A 200 -22.80 -5.86 2.91
N GLY A 201 -21.89 -6.71 3.40
CA GLY A 201 -22.23 -7.90 4.20
C GLY A 201 -22.84 -9.04 3.38
N ASP A 202 -22.45 -9.15 2.10
CA ASP A 202 -22.99 -10.12 1.14
C ASP A 202 -22.27 -11.48 1.16
N GLY A 203 -21.29 -11.66 2.05
CA GLY A 203 -20.49 -12.86 2.19
C GLY A 203 -19.41 -13.03 1.10
N LYS A 204 -19.20 -12.01 0.26
CA LYS A 204 -18.19 -12.06 -0.80
C LYS A 204 -16.95 -11.28 -0.41
N THR A 205 -15.83 -11.96 -0.30
CA THR A 205 -14.53 -11.33 -0.03
C THR A 205 -14.17 -10.27 -1.08
N GLU A 206 -14.58 -10.47 -2.35
CA GLU A 206 -14.38 -9.52 -3.43
C GLU A 206 -15.06 -8.17 -3.17
N SER A 207 -16.31 -8.19 -2.68
CA SER A 207 -17.05 -6.98 -2.32
C SER A 207 -16.41 -6.23 -1.16
N ALA A 208 -15.93 -6.97 -0.15
CA ALA A 208 -15.19 -6.40 0.98
C ALA A 208 -13.87 -5.77 0.52
N VAL A 209 -13.09 -6.48 -0.31
CA VAL A 209 -11.83 -5.99 -0.91
C VAL A 209 -12.07 -4.70 -1.70
N TYR A 210 -13.11 -4.67 -2.55
CA TYR A 210 -13.47 -3.49 -3.32
C TYR A 210 -13.81 -2.28 -2.42
N SER A 211 -14.60 -2.51 -1.36
CA SER A 211 -15.01 -1.46 -0.44
C SER A 211 -13.85 -0.89 0.40
N VAL A 212 -12.87 -1.73 0.74
CA VAL A 212 -11.79 -1.37 1.68
C VAL A 212 -10.51 -0.94 0.95
N LEU A 213 -10.09 -1.68 -0.08
CA LEU A 213 -8.83 -1.44 -0.80
C LEU A 213 -9.02 -0.62 -2.07
N GLY A 214 -10.27 -0.37 -2.47
CA GLY A 214 -10.59 0.42 -3.63
C GLY A 214 -10.58 -0.36 -4.95
N ARG A 215 -11.07 0.29 -6.01
CA ARG A 215 -11.31 -0.30 -7.32
C ARG A 215 -10.05 -0.82 -8.01
N ASP A 216 -8.98 -0.04 -7.96
CA ASP A 216 -7.75 -0.36 -8.72
C ASP A 216 -6.98 -1.49 -8.07
N ALA A 217 -6.97 -1.53 -6.74
CA ALA A 217 -6.44 -2.67 -6.00
C ALA A 217 -7.24 -3.95 -6.30
N ALA A 218 -8.57 -3.90 -6.23
CA ALA A 218 -9.42 -5.05 -6.51
C ALA A 218 -9.21 -5.64 -7.91
N LYS A 219 -8.98 -4.79 -8.93
CA LYS A 219 -8.69 -5.23 -10.30
C LYS A 219 -7.34 -5.92 -10.46
N SER A 220 -6.37 -5.61 -9.60
CA SER A 220 -5.03 -6.20 -9.64
C SER A 220 -4.93 -7.51 -8.88
N LEU A 221 -6.04 -8.01 -8.32
CA LEU A 221 -6.07 -9.22 -7.52
C LEU A 221 -6.60 -10.42 -8.31
N LEU A 222 -5.92 -11.56 -8.17
CA LEU A 222 -6.26 -12.86 -8.72
C LEU A 222 -6.91 -13.70 -7.62
N LYS A 223 -8.01 -14.37 -7.95
CA LYS A 223 -8.61 -15.35 -7.04
C LYS A 223 -7.68 -16.55 -6.89
N THR A 224 -7.47 -16.99 -5.67
CA THR A 224 -6.70 -18.20 -5.35
C THR A 224 -7.50 -19.12 -4.46
N GLU A 225 -7.34 -20.43 -4.69
CA GLU A 225 -7.96 -21.48 -3.90
C GLU A 225 -7.08 -22.72 -3.95
N GLY A 226 -6.90 -23.41 -2.82
CA GLY A 226 -6.10 -24.63 -2.75
C GLY A 226 -6.25 -25.35 -1.42
N GLU A 227 -5.91 -26.64 -1.42
CA GLU A 227 -5.92 -27.49 -0.24
C GLU A 227 -4.65 -28.34 -0.19
N SER A 228 -4.02 -28.44 0.97
CA SER A 228 -2.91 -29.36 1.22
C SER A 228 -2.86 -29.74 2.69
N GLY A 229 -2.70 -31.03 3.01
CA GLY A 229 -2.54 -31.50 4.38
C GLY A 229 -3.70 -31.21 5.34
N GLY A 230 -4.92 -30.98 4.81
CA GLY A 230 -6.10 -30.55 5.59
C GLY A 230 -6.04 -29.08 6.01
N VAL A 231 -5.29 -28.26 5.25
CA VAL A 231 -5.26 -26.80 5.31
C VAL A 231 -5.89 -26.28 4.02
N PHE A 232 -6.99 -25.57 4.15
CA PHE A 232 -7.70 -24.94 3.03
C PHE A 232 -7.28 -23.48 2.94
N VAL A 233 -6.90 -23.04 1.75
CA VAL A 233 -6.49 -21.66 1.48
C VAL A 233 -7.39 -21.12 0.41
N ARG A 234 -8.02 -19.97 0.66
CA ARG A 234 -8.83 -19.24 -0.32
C ARG A 234 -8.64 -17.74 -0.19
N GLY A 235 -8.92 -17.01 -1.24
CA GLY A 235 -8.85 -15.55 -1.22
C GLY A 235 -8.29 -14.95 -2.49
N TYR A 236 -7.48 -13.90 -2.34
CA TYR A 236 -6.97 -13.10 -3.44
C TYR A 236 -5.49 -12.80 -3.24
N VAL A 237 -4.75 -12.79 -4.35
CA VAL A 237 -3.33 -12.42 -4.39
C VAL A 237 -3.09 -11.45 -5.54
N SER A 238 -2.14 -10.53 -5.41
CA SER A 238 -1.89 -9.54 -6.46
C SER A 238 -1.26 -10.16 -7.71
N THR A 239 -1.56 -9.59 -8.88
CA THR A 239 -0.69 -9.79 -10.05
C THR A 239 0.72 -9.28 -9.73
N PRO A 240 1.76 -9.70 -10.45
CA PRO A 240 3.11 -9.14 -10.28
C PRO A 240 3.15 -7.61 -10.43
N ALA A 241 2.31 -7.05 -11.31
CA ALA A 241 2.19 -5.59 -11.50
C ALA A 241 1.54 -4.88 -10.30
N GLY A 242 0.70 -5.58 -9.52
CA GLY A 242 0.05 -5.06 -8.31
C GLY A 242 0.90 -5.19 -7.04
N ALA A 243 2.18 -5.59 -7.14
CA ALA A 243 3.07 -5.72 -5.99
C ALA A 243 3.40 -4.36 -5.35
N ARG A 244 3.57 -4.35 -4.04
CA ARG A 244 3.78 -3.15 -3.20
C ARG A 244 5.23 -3.03 -2.73
N GLY A 245 5.64 -1.82 -2.27
CA GLY A 245 6.97 -1.57 -1.71
C GLY A 245 7.14 -2.09 -0.29
N ASN A 246 6.04 -2.43 0.40
CA ASN A 246 6.07 -2.98 1.75
C ASN A 246 5.06 -4.13 1.93
N ARG A 247 5.06 -4.74 3.13
CA ARG A 247 4.17 -5.86 3.48
C ARG A 247 2.84 -5.43 4.11
N GLY A 248 2.50 -4.16 4.10
CA GLY A 248 1.28 -3.61 4.72
C GLY A 248 -0.01 -4.17 4.13
N TRP A 249 0.04 -4.65 2.89
CA TRP A 249 -1.10 -5.23 2.18
C TRP A 249 -1.11 -6.77 2.18
N GLN A 250 -0.41 -7.41 3.10
CA GLN A 250 -0.44 -8.85 3.32
C GLN A 250 -1.39 -9.18 4.47
N PHE A 251 -2.63 -9.53 4.14
CA PHE A 251 -3.66 -9.89 5.10
C PHE A 251 -3.83 -11.41 5.13
N PHE A 252 -3.47 -12.02 6.25
CA PHE A 252 -3.64 -13.45 6.49
C PHE A 252 -4.66 -13.65 7.62
N PHE A 253 -5.64 -14.50 7.37
CA PHE A 253 -6.66 -14.84 8.33
C PHE A 253 -6.65 -16.35 8.57
N ILE A 254 -6.61 -16.79 9.82
CA ILE A 254 -6.73 -18.19 10.21
C ILE A 254 -8.02 -18.37 10.98
N ASN A 255 -8.92 -19.19 10.43
CA ASN A 255 -10.24 -19.42 11.01
C ASN A 255 -10.94 -18.08 11.38
N GLY A 256 -10.91 -17.08 10.49
CA GLY A 256 -11.48 -15.75 10.66
C GLY A 256 -10.65 -14.76 11.49
N ARG A 257 -9.48 -15.14 12.04
CA ARG A 257 -8.61 -14.26 12.82
C ARG A 257 -7.45 -13.71 12.00
N PHE A 258 -7.24 -12.40 12.04
CA PHE A 258 -6.03 -11.80 11.46
C PHE A 258 -4.78 -12.25 12.22
N VAL A 259 -3.76 -12.70 11.49
CA VAL A 259 -2.48 -13.14 12.05
C VAL A 259 -1.29 -12.55 11.30
N LYS A 260 -0.19 -12.36 12.03
CA LYS A 260 1.13 -12.06 11.46
C LYS A 260 1.99 -13.31 11.61
N SER A 261 2.31 -13.99 10.52
CA SER A 261 3.12 -15.21 10.52
C SER A 261 4.22 -15.12 9.49
N ARG A 262 5.46 -15.33 9.94
CA ARG A 262 6.63 -15.41 9.05
C ARG A 262 6.55 -16.58 8.08
N VAL A 263 5.92 -17.68 8.48
CA VAL A 263 5.73 -18.85 7.63
C VAL A 263 4.83 -18.53 6.45
N LEU A 264 3.68 -17.85 6.70
CA LEU A 264 2.73 -17.45 5.66
C LEU A 264 3.34 -16.40 4.72
N GLN A 265 4.07 -15.41 5.26
CA GLN A 265 4.79 -14.42 4.47
C GLN A 265 5.85 -15.09 3.56
N ALA A 266 6.65 -15.99 4.12
CA ALA A 266 7.68 -16.70 3.35
C ALA A 266 7.07 -17.58 2.25
N ALA A 267 5.96 -18.29 2.52
CA ALA A 267 5.26 -19.10 1.53
C ALA A 267 4.72 -18.25 0.38
N LEU A 268 4.05 -17.12 0.70
CA LEU A 268 3.56 -16.16 -0.29
C LEU A 268 4.71 -15.62 -1.14
N GLU A 269 5.76 -15.07 -0.53
CA GLU A 269 6.89 -14.45 -1.24
C GLU A 269 7.68 -15.47 -2.07
N GLN A 270 7.81 -16.72 -1.59
CA GLN A 270 8.45 -17.80 -2.34
C GLN A 270 7.66 -18.19 -3.61
N ALA A 271 6.31 -18.13 -3.57
CA ALA A 271 5.49 -18.39 -4.75
C ALA A 271 5.71 -17.36 -5.87
N TYR A 272 6.06 -16.13 -5.50
CA TYR A 272 6.39 -15.05 -6.44
C TYR A 272 7.87 -14.99 -6.82
N LYS A 273 8.70 -15.93 -6.36
CA LYS A 273 10.12 -15.94 -6.68
C LYS A 273 10.33 -15.88 -8.21
N ASN A 274 11.19 -14.99 -8.68
CA ASN A 274 11.47 -14.68 -10.08
C ASN A 274 10.34 -13.95 -10.84
N SER A 275 9.22 -13.62 -10.20
CA SER A 275 8.12 -12.85 -10.80
C SER A 275 8.09 -11.40 -10.34
N LEU A 276 8.79 -11.06 -9.25
CA LEU A 276 8.86 -9.72 -8.69
C LEU A 276 10.28 -9.17 -8.73
N PHE A 277 10.37 -7.85 -8.88
CA PHE A 277 11.64 -7.14 -8.71
C PHE A 277 12.05 -7.13 -7.23
N THR A 278 13.35 -6.97 -6.99
CA THR A 278 13.90 -6.84 -5.64
C THR A 278 13.26 -5.63 -4.92
N GLY A 279 12.82 -5.82 -3.67
CA GLY A 279 12.16 -4.77 -2.88
C GLY A 279 10.65 -4.64 -3.13
N ARG A 280 10.06 -5.51 -3.96
CA ARG A 280 8.60 -5.58 -4.15
C ARG A 280 8.01 -6.78 -3.42
N PHE A 281 6.85 -6.57 -2.81
CA PHE A 281 6.13 -7.56 -2.02
C PHE A 281 4.74 -7.79 -2.61
N PRO A 282 4.29 -9.05 -2.72
CA PRO A 282 2.94 -9.33 -3.19
C PRO A 282 1.91 -8.90 -2.14
N ALA A 283 0.81 -8.29 -2.60
CA ALA A 283 -0.35 -8.04 -1.76
C ALA A 283 -1.24 -9.30 -1.74
N CYS A 284 -1.91 -9.56 -0.62
CA CYS A 284 -2.84 -10.67 -0.51
C CYS A 284 -3.93 -10.43 0.53
N VAL A 285 -5.06 -11.10 0.32
CA VAL A 285 -6.12 -11.32 1.31
C VAL A 285 -6.40 -12.81 1.30
N LEU A 286 -5.78 -13.55 2.22
CA LEU A 286 -5.84 -15.00 2.28
C LEU A 286 -6.53 -15.47 3.56
N GLU A 287 -7.55 -16.28 3.40
CA GLU A 287 -8.24 -17.00 4.45
C GLU A 287 -7.75 -18.45 4.47
N ILE A 288 -7.32 -18.88 5.62
CA ILE A 288 -6.73 -20.21 5.85
C ILE A 288 -7.60 -20.92 6.89
N ASP A 289 -8.33 -21.93 6.44
CA ASP A 289 -9.17 -22.77 7.30
C ASP A 289 -8.43 -24.04 7.66
N MET A 290 -8.31 -24.31 8.94
CA MET A 290 -7.64 -25.49 9.46
C MET A 290 -8.22 -25.92 10.81
N SER A 291 -7.94 -27.15 11.23
CA SER A 291 -8.37 -27.63 12.54
C SER A 291 -7.82 -26.76 13.67
N TYR A 292 -8.67 -26.36 14.61
CA TYR A 292 -8.29 -25.60 15.79
C TYR A 292 -7.20 -26.29 16.61
N SER A 293 -7.14 -27.63 16.62
CA SER A 293 -6.10 -28.41 17.33
C SER A 293 -4.71 -28.30 16.69
N LYS A 294 -4.60 -27.81 15.45
CA LYS A 294 -3.33 -27.64 14.72
C LYS A 294 -2.73 -26.27 14.86
N VAL A 295 -3.43 -25.31 15.48
CA VAL A 295 -2.98 -23.93 15.64
C VAL A 295 -3.16 -23.45 17.08
N ASP A 296 -2.07 -23.00 17.70
CA ASP A 296 -2.12 -22.32 18.99
C ASP A 296 -2.18 -20.80 18.77
N VAL A 297 -3.30 -20.19 19.14
CA VAL A 297 -3.56 -18.75 19.04
C VAL A 297 -3.28 -18.01 20.35
N ASN A 298 -2.96 -18.71 21.45
CA ASN A 298 -2.73 -18.11 22.75
C ASN A 298 -1.24 -17.81 23.02
N VAL A 299 -0.51 -17.36 22.01
CA VAL A 299 0.93 -17.08 22.09
C VAL A 299 1.22 -15.65 22.52
N HIS A 300 0.40 -14.68 22.11
CA HIS A 300 0.61 -13.26 22.35
C HIS A 300 -0.66 -12.60 22.91
N PRO A 301 -0.57 -11.60 23.84
CA PRO A 301 -1.74 -10.93 24.40
C PRO A 301 -2.69 -10.35 23.35
N ALA A 302 -2.14 -9.73 22.28
CA ALA A 302 -2.92 -9.19 21.17
C ALA A 302 -3.39 -10.25 20.15
N LYS A 303 -3.06 -11.53 20.36
CA LYS A 303 -3.45 -12.68 19.48
C LYS A 303 -3.00 -12.53 18.02
N LEU A 304 -1.96 -11.74 17.76
CA LEU A 304 -1.46 -11.49 16.41
C LEU A 304 -0.50 -12.58 15.91
N GLU A 305 0.19 -13.26 16.83
CA GLU A 305 1.12 -14.34 16.52
C GLU A 305 0.49 -15.68 16.84
N VAL A 306 0.75 -16.66 16.00
CA VAL A 306 0.25 -18.04 16.13
C VAL A 306 1.40 -19.02 15.98
N ARG A 307 1.26 -20.20 16.59
CA ARG A 307 2.16 -21.34 16.38
C ARG A 307 1.40 -22.46 15.70
N PHE A 308 2.02 -23.04 14.70
CA PHE A 308 1.47 -24.19 13.99
C PHE A 308 2.09 -25.47 14.52
N SER A 309 1.30 -26.53 14.65
CA SER A 309 1.82 -27.87 14.96
C SER A 309 2.63 -28.45 13.80
N ASP A 310 2.29 -28.05 12.55
CA ASP A 310 2.96 -28.43 11.31
C ASP A 310 3.08 -27.23 10.38
N GLU A 311 4.19 -26.49 10.52
CA GLU A 311 4.48 -25.30 9.70
C GLU A 311 4.66 -25.66 8.21
N ARG A 312 5.15 -26.87 7.91
CA ARG A 312 5.41 -27.27 6.53
C ARG A 312 4.12 -27.46 5.75
N SER A 313 3.12 -28.12 6.31
CA SER A 313 1.81 -28.29 5.66
C SER A 313 1.14 -26.95 5.39
N VAL A 314 1.27 -25.98 6.32
CA VAL A 314 0.73 -24.63 6.15
C VAL A 314 1.49 -23.86 5.06
N PHE A 315 2.82 -23.94 5.06
CA PHE A 315 3.66 -23.35 4.02
C PHE A 315 3.30 -23.89 2.63
N ASP A 316 3.26 -25.23 2.49
CA ASP A 316 2.98 -25.91 1.22
C ASP A 316 1.57 -25.57 0.71
N ALA A 317 0.56 -25.50 1.58
CA ALA A 317 -0.81 -25.13 1.22
C ALA A 317 -0.88 -23.73 0.61
N VAL A 318 -0.27 -22.74 1.28
CA VAL A 318 -0.24 -21.34 0.79
C VAL A 318 0.58 -21.23 -0.49
N TYR A 319 1.77 -21.85 -0.52
CA TYR A 319 2.66 -21.81 -1.69
C TYR A 319 1.97 -22.33 -2.95
N TRP A 320 1.35 -23.52 -2.88
CA TRP A 320 0.72 -24.14 -4.05
C TRP A 320 -0.57 -23.44 -4.47
N ALA A 321 -1.38 -22.95 -3.52
CA ALA A 321 -2.57 -22.17 -3.84
C ALA A 321 -2.20 -20.88 -4.60
N VAL A 322 -1.21 -20.15 -4.12
CA VAL A 322 -0.73 -18.91 -4.76
C VAL A 322 -0.08 -19.20 -6.11
N ARG A 323 0.76 -20.22 -6.18
CA ARG A 323 1.45 -20.62 -7.41
C ARG A 323 0.47 -21.01 -8.51
N GLY A 324 -0.59 -21.76 -8.18
CA GLY A 324 -1.64 -22.14 -9.11
C GLY A 324 -2.38 -20.92 -9.69
N ALA A 325 -2.68 -19.90 -8.88
CA ALA A 325 -3.31 -18.67 -9.34
C ALA A 325 -2.43 -17.90 -10.34
N LEU A 326 -1.11 -17.80 -10.07
CA LEU A 326 -0.17 -17.12 -10.96
C LEU A 326 0.05 -17.86 -12.29
N GLU A 327 0.03 -19.18 -12.28
CA GLU A 327 0.18 -20.01 -13.49
C GLU A 327 -1.07 -19.92 -14.37
N THR A 328 -2.26 -19.81 -13.77
CA THR A 328 -3.52 -19.65 -14.51
C THR A 328 -3.57 -18.31 -15.25
N GLU A 329 -3.05 -17.22 -14.66
CA GLU A 329 -2.94 -15.92 -15.33
C GLU A 329 -1.92 -15.94 -16.49
N SER A 330 -0.81 -16.64 -16.30
CA SER A 330 0.28 -16.72 -17.27
C SER A 330 -0.02 -17.66 -18.45
N ALA A 331 -1.09 -18.45 -18.36
CA ALA A 331 -1.51 -19.30 -19.47
C ALA A 331 -1.98 -18.43 -20.64
N PRO A 332 -1.42 -18.59 -21.86
CA PRO A 332 -1.92 -17.89 -23.02
C PRO A 332 -3.41 -18.20 -23.15
N ALA A 333 -4.23 -17.15 -23.34
CA ALA A 333 -5.66 -17.32 -23.55
C ALA A 333 -5.85 -18.33 -24.69
N GLU A 334 -6.24 -19.56 -24.36
CA GLU A 334 -6.69 -20.50 -25.35
C GLU A 334 -7.92 -19.87 -26.02
N LEU A 335 -7.73 -19.42 -27.25
CA LEU A 335 -8.83 -19.07 -28.11
C LEU A 335 -9.66 -20.35 -28.32
N THR A 336 -10.58 -20.62 -27.39
CA THR A 336 -11.65 -21.58 -27.60
C THR A 336 -12.52 -21.01 -28.73
N VAL A 337 -12.15 -21.33 -29.96
CA VAL A 337 -13.03 -21.17 -31.09
C VAL A 337 -14.23 -22.09 -30.79
N SER A 338 -15.27 -21.52 -30.21
CA SER A 338 -16.56 -22.16 -30.08
C SER A 338 -17.01 -22.54 -31.47
N ARG A 339 -16.76 -23.78 -31.87
CA ARG A 339 -17.51 -24.39 -32.97
C ARG A 339 -18.95 -24.46 -32.47
N SER A 340 -19.73 -23.42 -32.78
CA SER A 340 -21.15 -23.51 -32.70
C SER A 340 -21.56 -24.67 -33.57
N THR A 341 -21.88 -25.79 -32.97
CA THR A 341 -22.60 -26.89 -33.61
C THR A 341 -23.93 -26.34 -34.10
N ALA A 342 -23.95 -25.92 -35.36
CA ALA A 342 -25.19 -25.80 -36.08
C ALA A 342 -25.73 -27.22 -36.28
N SER A 343 -26.47 -27.69 -35.28
CA SER A 343 -27.22 -28.92 -35.31
C SER A 343 -28.61 -28.61 -34.81
N ALA A 344 -29.50 -28.31 -35.73
CA ALA A 344 -30.92 -28.61 -35.72
C ALA A 344 -31.70 -27.67 -36.64
N VAL A 345 -31.80 -27.99 -37.89
CA VAL A 345 -33.07 -27.94 -38.64
C VAL A 345 -32.91 -28.88 -39.83
N ARG A 346 -33.24 -30.13 -39.66
CA ARG A 346 -33.61 -31.05 -40.76
C ARG A 346 -35.03 -31.51 -40.51
N SER A 347 -35.95 -30.84 -41.16
CA SER A 347 -37.21 -31.47 -41.50
C SER A 347 -37.76 -30.86 -42.79
N GLY A 348 -37.82 -31.69 -43.82
CA GLY A 348 -38.73 -31.57 -44.93
C GLY A 348 -38.18 -30.90 -46.20
N LEU A 349 -37.74 -31.70 -47.16
CA LEU A 349 -38.39 -31.89 -48.45
C LEU A 349 -37.42 -32.54 -49.43
N SER A 350 -37.94 -33.49 -50.12
CA SER A 350 -37.37 -34.42 -51.08
C SER A 350 -37.00 -33.76 -52.42
N ASP A 351 -36.10 -34.48 -53.10
CA ASP A 351 -35.96 -34.73 -54.53
C ASP A 351 -35.06 -33.87 -55.39
N SER A 352 -34.26 -34.66 -56.14
CA SER A 352 -33.64 -34.53 -57.44
C SER A 352 -32.18 -33.99 -57.48
N ALA A 353 -31.29 -34.96 -57.90
CA ALA A 353 -29.96 -34.73 -58.46
C ALA A 353 -30.04 -34.07 -59.81
N PRO A 354 -28.96 -33.51 -60.39
CA PRO A 354 -27.84 -34.30 -60.87
C PRO A 354 -26.43 -33.65 -60.73
N ALA A 355 -25.45 -34.49 -61.04
CA ALA A 355 -24.02 -34.34 -60.98
C ALA A 355 -23.45 -33.10 -61.71
N GLY A 356 -22.38 -32.53 -61.09
CA GLY A 356 -21.52 -31.55 -61.70
C GLY A 356 -20.17 -31.43 -61.04
N ASN A 357 -19.12 -31.87 -61.69
CA ASN A 357 -17.72 -31.77 -61.35
C ASN A 357 -17.30 -30.39 -60.81
N ALA A 358 -16.68 -30.31 -59.70
CA ALA A 358 -15.89 -29.13 -59.30
C ALA A 358 -14.52 -29.56 -58.84
N LYS A 359 -13.52 -29.08 -59.52
CA LYS A 359 -12.09 -29.27 -59.35
C LYS A 359 -11.60 -28.74 -57.98
N ALA A 360 -10.73 -29.50 -57.34
CA ALA A 360 -9.93 -29.09 -56.22
C ALA A 360 -8.99 -27.93 -56.61
N ALA A 361 -9.12 -26.79 -55.93
CA ALA A 361 -8.17 -25.68 -56.02
C ALA A 361 -7.16 -25.81 -54.88
N SER A 362 -5.91 -26.09 -55.24
CA SER A 362 -4.73 -26.07 -54.39
C SER A 362 -4.37 -24.64 -54.03
N PHE A 363 -4.34 -24.29 -52.75
CA PHE A 363 -3.79 -23.03 -52.25
C PHE A 363 -2.28 -23.15 -52.12
N SER A 364 -1.55 -22.46 -52.99
CA SER A 364 -0.11 -22.19 -52.90
C SER A 364 0.14 -21.04 -51.95
N SER A 365 0.91 -21.30 -50.89
CA SER A 365 1.44 -20.30 -49.97
C SER A 365 2.61 -19.54 -50.59
N LYS A 366 2.43 -18.24 -50.90
CA LYS A 366 3.53 -17.29 -51.06
C LYS A 366 3.49 -16.26 -49.92
N PRO A 367 4.64 -15.86 -49.35
CA PRO A 367 4.68 -14.84 -48.31
C PRO A 367 4.34 -13.47 -48.90
N ARG A 368 3.44 -12.73 -48.25
CA ARG A 368 3.18 -11.33 -48.57
C ARG A 368 4.19 -10.47 -47.78
N GLU A 369 5.21 -9.99 -48.44
CA GLU A 369 5.95 -8.78 -48.08
C GLU A 369 5.08 -7.59 -48.49
N ASP A 370 4.43 -6.92 -47.52
CA ASP A 370 3.90 -5.55 -47.67
C ASP A 370 3.09 -5.19 -46.39
N PHE A 371 3.77 -5.00 -45.25
CA PHE A 371 3.10 -4.58 -44.03
C PHE A 371 3.40 -3.13 -43.59
N PHE A 372 4.23 -2.38 -44.32
CA PHE A 372 4.47 -0.97 -44.06
C PHE A 372 4.48 -0.15 -45.35
N LYS A 373 3.30 0.39 -45.76
CA LYS A 373 3.24 1.55 -46.64
C LYS A 373 3.13 2.81 -45.78
N SER A 374 4.14 3.67 -45.85
CA SER A 374 4.06 5.03 -45.32
C SER A 374 3.05 5.83 -46.17
N VAL A 375 1.96 6.27 -45.55
CA VAL A 375 0.96 7.15 -46.17
C VAL A 375 1.44 8.59 -46.03
N SER A 376 1.41 9.37 -47.11
CA SER A 376 1.79 10.79 -47.06
C SER A 376 0.79 11.62 -46.26
N SER A 377 1.23 12.74 -45.70
CA SER A 377 0.39 13.62 -44.87
C SER A 377 -0.86 14.15 -45.55
N ASP A 378 -0.86 14.19 -46.89
CA ASP A 378 -1.99 14.67 -47.68
C ASP A 378 -3.02 13.56 -47.92
N GLU A 379 -2.61 12.29 -48.05
CA GLU A 379 -3.52 11.13 -48.11
C GLU A 379 -4.20 10.86 -46.76
N PHE A 380 -3.52 11.12 -45.64
CA PHE A 380 -4.11 10.99 -44.31
C PHE A 380 -5.22 12.04 -44.07
N ARG A 381 -5.04 13.28 -44.57
CA ARG A 381 -6.05 14.36 -44.45
C ARG A 381 -7.28 14.12 -45.32
N SER A 382 -7.16 13.49 -46.47
CA SER A 382 -8.30 13.21 -47.36
C SER A 382 -9.17 12.04 -46.91
N GLY A 383 -8.66 11.11 -46.09
CA GLY A 383 -9.39 9.94 -45.60
C GLY A 383 -10.37 10.20 -44.44
N PHE A 384 -10.26 11.35 -43.74
CA PHE A 384 -11.10 11.70 -42.59
C PHE A 384 -12.19 12.76 -42.86
N GLY A 385 -12.51 13.04 -44.09
CA GLY A 385 -13.53 13.99 -44.55
C GLY A 385 -14.94 13.42 -44.69
N GLY A 386 -15.43 12.63 -43.73
CA GLY A 386 -16.79 12.09 -43.66
C GLY A 386 -17.63 12.77 -42.61
N GLY A 387 -18.53 13.70 -43.01
CA GLY A 387 -19.30 14.58 -42.14
C GLY A 387 -20.24 13.86 -41.18
N PHE A 388 -20.20 14.23 -39.94
CA PHE A 388 -21.24 13.96 -38.96
C PHE A 388 -22.40 14.93 -39.17
N LYS A 389 -23.57 14.41 -39.54
CA LYS A 389 -24.84 15.14 -39.52
C LYS A 389 -25.22 15.48 -38.10
N ARG A 390 -25.35 16.76 -37.81
CA ARG A 390 -25.80 17.35 -36.57
C ARG A 390 -27.31 17.10 -36.42
N ALA A 391 -27.75 16.39 -35.42
CA ALA A 391 -29.15 16.34 -35.00
C ALA A 391 -29.46 17.58 -34.17
N GLU A 392 -30.47 18.35 -34.58
CA GLU A 392 -30.99 19.50 -33.84
C GLU A 392 -31.84 19.01 -32.66
N ALA A 393 -31.50 19.51 -31.46
CA ALA A 393 -32.41 19.58 -30.32
C ALA A 393 -32.05 20.79 -29.46
N GLY A 394 -32.99 21.69 -29.44
CA GLY A 394 -33.40 22.76 -28.55
C GLY A 394 -32.45 23.34 -27.51
N GLY A 395 -32.22 24.61 -27.68
CA GLY A 395 -31.62 25.67 -26.97
C GLY A 395 -31.54 25.69 -25.45
N ALA A 396 -30.34 26.03 -24.98
CA ALA A 396 -30.10 27.02 -23.93
C ALA A 396 -28.65 27.48 -24.13
N GLU A 397 -28.50 28.71 -24.61
CA GLU A 397 -27.20 29.41 -24.66
C GLU A 397 -26.75 29.72 -23.23
N PHE A 398 -25.68 29.08 -22.79
CA PHE A 398 -24.97 29.48 -21.58
C PHE A 398 -23.88 30.48 -21.97
N ARG A 399 -24.09 31.77 -21.67
CA ARG A 399 -23.09 32.80 -21.89
C ARG A 399 -22.14 32.88 -20.69
N LEU A 400 -20.86 32.71 -20.98
CA LEU A 400 -19.76 32.67 -19.98
C LEU A 400 -19.49 34.05 -19.29
N ASN A 401 -20.28 35.11 -19.62
CA ASN A 401 -20.04 36.48 -19.14
C ASN A 401 -20.77 36.86 -17.84
N ASP A 402 -21.56 35.94 -17.26
CA ASP A 402 -22.38 36.29 -16.09
C ASP A 402 -21.76 35.95 -14.72
N VAL A 403 -20.52 35.47 -14.68
CA VAL A 403 -19.88 35.01 -13.42
C VAL A 403 -18.78 35.96 -12.92
N PHE A 404 -18.27 36.89 -13.72
CA PHE A 404 -17.27 37.86 -13.24
C PHE A 404 -17.60 39.29 -13.69
N PRO A 405 -17.87 40.24 -12.76
CA PRO A 405 -18.02 41.63 -13.12
C PRO A 405 -16.65 42.25 -13.48
N SER A 406 -16.44 42.55 -14.74
CA SER A 406 -15.29 43.29 -15.23
C SER A 406 -15.33 44.74 -14.73
N LYS A 407 -14.49 45.09 -13.76
CA LYS A 407 -14.11 46.48 -13.51
C LYS A 407 -13.16 46.91 -14.61
N SER A 408 -13.65 47.80 -15.47
CA SER A 408 -12.87 48.54 -16.45
C SER A 408 -11.70 49.27 -15.76
N ARG A 409 -10.48 48.87 -16.09
CA ARG A 409 -9.27 49.66 -15.83
C ARG A 409 -8.89 50.37 -17.12
N GLU A 410 -8.83 51.71 -17.06
CA GLU A 410 -8.35 52.57 -18.13
C GLU A 410 -6.97 52.13 -18.61
N GLN A 411 -6.85 51.98 -19.93
CA GLN A 411 -5.57 51.72 -20.60
C GLN A 411 -4.76 53.02 -20.60
N GLY A 412 -3.85 53.16 -19.65
CA GLY A 412 -2.77 54.13 -19.74
C GLY A 412 -1.79 53.70 -20.85
N LYS A 413 -1.68 54.50 -21.90
CA LYS A 413 -0.63 54.40 -22.91
C LYS A 413 0.73 54.55 -22.23
N ILE A 414 1.52 53.49 -22.20
CA ILE A 414 2.94 53.52 -21.87
C ILE A 414 3.66 53.94 -23.15
N GLU A 415 4.09 55.20 -23.25
CA GLU A 415 5.05 55.63 -24.27
C GLU A 415 6.43 55.07 -23.91
N MET A 416 6.93 54.17 -24.75
CA MET A 416 8.32 53.73 -24.66
C MET A 416 9.24 54.82 -25.24
N PRO A 417 10.32 55.18 -24.54
CA PRO A 417 11.30 56.09 -25.11
C PRO A 417 12.00 55.47 -26.33
N PRO A 418 12.40 56.26 -27.34
CA PRO A 418 13.01 55.76 -28.56
C PRO A 418 14.37 55.09 -28.26
N VAL A 419 14.46 53.83 -28.61
CA VAL A 419 15.72 53.06 -28.55
C VAL A 419 16.66 53.61 -29.62
N LYS A 420 17.77 54.23 -29.21
CA LYS A 420 18.86 54.57 -30.13
C LYS A 420 19.43 53.29 -30.71
N PRO A 421 19.66 53.21 -32.04
CA PRO A 421 20.31 52.02 -32.61
C PRO A 421 21.74 51.94 -32.05
N VAL A 422 22.02 50.89 -31.30
CA VAL A 422 23.36 50.51 -30.94
C VAL A 422 24.02 49.95 -32.21
N ALA A 423 25.13 50.53 -32.60
CA ALA A 423 25.94 50.02 -33.71
C ALA A 423 26.28 48.57 -33.44
N ALA A 424 26.05 47.70 -34.44
CA ALA A 424 26.45 46.32 -34.38
C ALA A 424 27.97 46.24 -34.09
N PRO A 425 28.41 45.45 -33.11
CA PRO A 425 29.84 45.22 -32.94
C PRO A 425 30.37 44.49 -34.18
N ASP A 426 31.47 44.96 -34.72
CA ASP A 426 32.25 44.27 -35.76
C ASP A 426 32.59 42.84 -35.28
N TRP A 427 31.90 41.89 -35.86
CA TRP A 427 32.20 40.46 -35.59
C TRP A 427 33.38 40.05 -36.44
N THR A 428 34.58 40.19 -35.92
CA THR A 428 35.74 39.44 -36.41
C THR A 428 35.63 38.01 -35.87
N PRO A 429 35.70 36.96 -36.73
CA PRO A 429 35.73 35.61 -36.23
C PRO A 429 37.01 35.47 -35.40
N ASP A 430 36.89 35.47 -34.09
CA ASP A 430 37.95 35.07 -33.20
C ASP A 430 38.50 33.71 -33.62
N ALA A 431 39.80 33.60 -33.65
CA ALA A 431 40.51 32.35 -33.82
C ALA A 431 39.92 31.31 -32.84
N PRO A 432 39.83 30.03 -33.21
CA PRO A 432 39.29 29.00 -32.35
C PRO A 432 39.99 29.09 -30.99
N ILE A 433 39.22 29.39 -29.95
CA ILE A 433 39.68 29.29 -28.55
C ILE A 433 40.12 27.83 -28.43
N ALA A 434 41.43 27.62 -28.38
CA ALA A 434 41.99 26.34 -28.00
C ALA A 434 41.49 26.10 -26.60
N GLU A 435 40.47 25.23 -26.46
CA GLU A 435 40.13 24.66 -25.17
C GLU A 435 41.44 24.11 -24.62
N GLU A 436 41.94 24.71 -23.55
CA GLU A 436 43.00 24.13 -22.74
C GLU A 436 42.49 22.75 -22.31
N ARG A 437 42.82 21.71 -23.08
CA ARG A 437 42.63 20.34 -22.68
C ARG A 437 43.55 20.13 -21.50
N GLU A 438 42.96 20.23 -20.29
CA GLU A 438 43.63 19.68 -19.10
C GLU A 438 44.10 18.27 -19.48
N GLU A 439 45.38 18.02 -19.44
CA GLU A 439 45.96 16.70 -19.70
C GLU A 439 45.53 15.76 -18.59
N ARG A 440 44.39 15.12 -18.80
CA ARG A 440 43.88 14.12 -17.87
C ARG A 440 44.68 12.85 -18.02
N PRO A 441 45.06 12.20 -16.90
CA PRO A 441 45.87 10.97 -16.93
C PRO A 441 45.07 9.76 -17.46
N TRP A 442 43.83 9.95 -17.90
CA TRP A 442 42.93 8.94 -18.42
C TRP A 442 42.23 9.41 -19.69
N ARG A 443 41.79 8.45 -20.51
CA ARG A 443 41.05 8.69 -21.75
C ARG A 443 39.68 7.98 -21.69
N PHE A 444 38.60 8.70 -21.88
CA PHE A 444 37.26 8.12 -22.05
C PHE A 444 37.17 7.49 -23.44
N ILE A 445 36.84 6.19 -23.50
CA ILE A 445 36.74 5.43 -24.74
C ILE A 445 35.30 5.42 -25.24
N GLY A 446 34.32 5.25 -24.32
CA GLY A 446 32.92 5.18 -24.65
C GLY A 446 32.09 4.53 -23.57
N GLU A 447 30.81 4.30 -23.87
CA GLU A 447 29.83 3.69 -22.98
C GLU A 447 29.39 2.34 -23.54
N ALA A 448 29.41 1.28 -22.72
CA ALA A 448 28.96 -0.05 -23.08
C ALA A 448 27.62 -0.34 -22.38
N LEU A 449 26.65 -0.91 -23.15
CA LEU A 449 25.33 -1.32 -22.66
C LEU A 449 24.53 -0.19 -21.97
N ASN A 450 24.85 1.08 -22.27
CA ASN A 450 24.34 2.26 -21.57
C ASN A 450 24.41 2.15 -20.03
N THR A 451 25.38 1.41 -19.52
CA THR A 451 25.55 1.12 -18.08
C THR A 451 26.98 1.31 -17.63
N TYR A 452 27.95 0.92 -18.45
CA TYR A 452 29.36 0.92 -18.08
C TYR A 452 30.15 1.95 -18.89
N LEU A 453 30.90 2.80 -18.19
CA LEU A 453 31.87 3.71 -18.82
C LEU A 453 33.20 2.98 -18.99
N ILE A 454 33.77 3.06 -20.19
CA ILE A 454 35.06 2.47 -20.54
C ILE A 454 36.11 3.56 -20.55
N VAL A 455 37.12 3.42 -19.68
CA VAL A 455 38.17 4.41 -19.49
C VAL A 455 39.53 3.72 -19.61
N GLU A 456 40.44 4.30 -20.38
CA GLU A 456 41.81 3.85 -20.51
C GLU A 456 42.74 4.73 -19.66
N LYS A 457 43.63 4.10 -18.90
CA LYS A 457 44.69 4.76 -18.13
C LYS A 457 45.95 3.91 -18.16
N GLY A 458 47.01 4.44 -18.74
CA GLY A 458 48.28 3.71 -18.90
C GLY A 458 48.11 2.43 -19.73
N THR A 459 48.36 1.27 -19.12
CA THR A 459 48.26 -0.06 -19.76
C THR A 459 47.04 -0.83 -19.35
N SER A 460 46.10 -0.19 -18.69
CA SER A 460 44.89 -0.82 -18.18
C SER A 460 43.63 -0.16 -18.73
N VAL A 461 42.57 -0.96 -18.87
CA VAL A 461 41.20 -0.51 -19.17
C VAL A 461 40.36 -0.65 -17.92
N PHE A 462 39.60 0.38 -17.59
CA PHE A 462 38.69 0.42 -16.45
C PHE A 462 37.24 0.40 -16.94
N LEU A 463 36.43 -0.47 -16.35
CA LEU A 463 34.99 -0.48 -16.50
C LEU A 463 34.38 0.13 -15.24
N ILE A 464 33.67 1.24 -15.39
CA ILE A 464 33.04 1.97 -14.30
C ILE A 464 31.52 1.78 -14.41
N ASP A 465 30.89 1.27 -13.36
CA ASP A 465 29.43 1.25 -13.25
C ASP A 465 28.95 2.68 -12.96
N LYS A 466 28.36 3.33 -13.98
CA LYS A 466 27.95 4.73 -13.87
C LYS A 466 26.82 4.94 -12.86
N HIS A 467 25.91 3.96 -12.70
CA HIS A 467 24.82 4.02 -11.73
C HIS A 467 25.38 3.97 -10.31
N ALA A 468 26.19 2.96 -10.01
CA ALA A 468 26.81 2.77 -8.70
C ALA A 468 27.73 3.94 -8.30
N ALA A 469 28.47 4.49 -9.26
CA ALA A 469 29.33 5.65 -9.04
C ALA A 469 28.52 6.93 -8.78
N HIS A 470 27.47 7.19 -9.56
CA HIS A 470 26.61 8.36 -9.39
C HIS A 470 25.81 8.32 -8.09
N GLU A 471 25.26 7.15 -7.72
CA GLU A 471 24.60 6.92 -6.44
C GLU A 471 25.51 7.32 -5.26
N ARG A 472 26.78 6.94 -5.29
CA ARG A 472 27.76 7.30 -4.25
C ARG A 472 28.02 8.81 -4.22
N VAL A 473 28.19 9.44 -5.36
CA VAL A 473 28.41 10.90 -5.43
C VAL A 473 27.22 11.67 -4.84
N LEU A 474 25.99 11.25 -5.15
CA LEU A 474 24.80 11.88 -4.60
C LEU A 474 24.67 11.65 -3.09
N PHE A 475 24.95 10.43 -2.64
CA PHE A 475 24.91 10.09 -1.22
C PHE A 475 25.92 10.91 -0.40
N ASP A 476 27.15 11.07 -0.91
CA ASP A 476 28.17 11.86 -0.23
C ASP A 476 27.79 13.35 -0.18
N LYS A 477 27.20 13.90 -1.24
CA LYS A 477 26.64 15.27 -1.24
C LYS A 477 25.54 15.43 -0.18
N LEU A 478 24.62 14.46 -0.06
CA LEU A 478 23.56 14.48 0.94
C LEU A 478 24.10 14.43 2.38
N LYS A 479 25.29 13.84 2.59
CA LYS A 479 25.96 13.78 3.89
C LYS A 479 26.71 15.05 4.27
N GLU A 480 26.99 15.94 3.34
CA GLU A 480 27.68 17.19 3.64
C GLU A 480 26.83 18.05 4.60
N LYS A 481 27.45 18.53 5.70
CA LYS A 481 26.75 19.33 6.72
C LYS A 481 26.20 20.62 6.10
N GLY A 482 24.87 20.79 6.20
CA GLY A 482 24.17 21.98 5.75
C GLY A 482 23.71 21.93 4.28
N TRP A 483 24.03 20.89 3.54
CA TRP A 483 23.47 20.71 2.21
C TRP A 483 22.02 20.20 2.33
N ARG A 484 21.11 20.87 1.64
CA ARG A 484 19.70 20.45 1.49
C ARG A 484 19.43 20.35 0.00
N PRO A 485 18.82 19.26 -0.46
CA PRO A 485 18.45 19.17 -1.86
C PRO A 485 17.43 20.27 -2.19
N GLU A 486 17.64 20.94 -3.31
CA GLU A 486 16.64 21.86 -3.84
C GLU A 486 15.39 21.06 -4.18
N GLY A 487 14.23 21.54 -3.72
CA GLY A 487 12.95 20.92 -4.02
C GLY A 487 12.42 21.40 -5.36
N GLN A 488 12.01 20.48 -6.21
CA GLN A 488 11.28 20.75 -7.45
C GLN A 488 9.78 20.64 -7.20
N LEU A 489 9.06 21.76 -7.33
CA LEU A 489 7.60 21.76 -7.28
C LEU A 489 7.02 21.07 -8.51
N LEU A 490 6.08 20.18 -8.30
CA LEU A 490 5.34 19.52 -9.36
C LEU A 490 4.21 20.46 -9.85
N MET A 491 4.05 20.58 -11.16
CA MET A 491 2.98 21.41 -11.75
C MET A 491 1.58 20.95 -11.30
N THR A 492 1.41 19.66 -11.13
CA THR A 492 0.21 19.03 -10.54
C THR A 492 0.65 18.06 -9.46
N PRO A 493 0.04 18.09 -8.26
CA PRO A 493 0.34 17.11 -7.23
C PRO A 493 0.07 15.69 -7.74
N VAL A 494 0.97 14.78 -7.43
CA VAL A 494 0.78 13.35 -7.72
C VAL A 494 0.11 12.71 -6.53
N ILE A 495 -1.12 12.23 -6.72
CA ILE A 495 -1.90 11.57 -5.67
C ILE A 495 -1.64 10.07 -5.76
N VAL A 496 -1.18 9.47 -4.66
CA VAL A 496 -0.88 8.05 -4.55
C VAL A 496 -1.70 7.43 -3.42
N ASN A 497 -2.33 6.30 -3.68
CA ASN A 497 -3.04 5.54 -2.64
C ASN A 497 -2.09 4.49 -2.05
N VAL A 498 -1.64 4.73 -0.82
CA VAL A 498 -0.65 3.91 -0.11
C VAL A 498 -1.22 3.22 1.13
N GLY A 499 -2.50 3.44 1.41
CA GLY A 499 -3.19 2.95 2.59
C GLY A 499 -2.98 3.84 3.82
N GLU A 500 -3.93 3.77 4.76
CA GLU A 500 -4.02 4.65 5.93
C GLU A 500 -2.76 4.61 6.82
N GLU A 501 -2.21 3.41 7.07
CA GLU A 501 -1.02 3.25 7.91
C GLU A 501 0.20 3.96 7.30
N THR A 502 0.41 3.79 6.00
CA THR A 502 1.51 4.40 5.26
C THR A 502 1.34 5.92 5.16
N ALA A 503 0.14 6.39 4.81
CA ALA A 503 -0.17 7.82 4.72
C ALA A 503 0.02 8.53 6.07
N ALA A 504 -0.42 7.92 7.18
CA ALA A 504 -0.23 8.46 8.52
C ALA A 504 1.25 8.57 8.92
N VAL A 505 2.08 7.56 8.61
CA VAL A 505 3.53 7.58 8.89
C VAL A 505 4.22 8.69 8.10
N ILE A 506 3.87 8.87 6.83
CA ILE A 506 4.42 9.95 5.98
C ILE A 506 4.01 11.32 6.53
N ALA A 507 2.73 11.52 6.88
CA ALA A 507 2.24 12.79 7.43
C ALA A 507 2.90 13.12 8.78
N GLU A 508 3.11 12.13 9.66
CA GLU A 508 3.82 12.30 10.94
C GLU A 508 5.29 12.71 10.73
N SER A 509 5.89 12.27 9.63
CA SER A 509 7.30 12.49 9.29
C SER A 509 7.52 13.61 8.28
N ALA A 510 6.48 14.40 7.94
CA ALA A 510 6.55 15.45 6.91
C ALA A 510 7.68 16.46 7.15
N GLY A 511 7.93 16.85 8.41
CA GLY A 511 9.03 17.75 8.76
C GLY A 511 10.40 17.18 8.44
N LEU A 512 10.62 15.88 8.71
CA LEU A 512 11.87 15.19 8.39
C LEU A 512 12.04 15.04 6.87
N LEU A 513 10.99 14.67 6.15
CA LEU A 513 11.01 14.54 4.70
C LEU A 513 11.25 15.89 4.01
N GLY A 514 10.75 16.99 4.61
CA GLY A 514 11.00 18.37 4.16
C GLY A 514 12.49 18.76 4.19
N GLU A 515 13.28 18.20 5.11
CA GLU A 515 14.75 18.40 5.15
C GLU A 515 15.44 17.83 3.89
N TYR A 516 14.79 16.86 3.21
CA TYR A 516 15.30 16.20 2.00
C TYR A 516 14.58 16.64 0.72
N GLY A 517 13.86 17.76 0.76
CA GLY A 517 13.24 18.37 -0.40
C GLY A 517 11.88 17.79 -0.81
N PHE A 518 11.24 16.98 0.04
CA PHE A 518 9.89 16.48 -0.18
C PHE A 518 8.84 17.41 0.44
N GLU A 519 7.75 17.64 -0.28
CA GLU A 519 6.52 18.17 0.29
C GLU A 519 5.39 17.19 -0.03
N ILE A 520 4.91 16.51 1.00
CA ILE A 520 3.92 15.44 0.88
C ILE A 520 2.82 15.71 1.90
N ASP A 521 1.60 15.89 1.39
CA ASP A 521 0.41 16.14 2.19
C ASP A 521 -0.42 14.87 2.35
N ASP A 522 -1.11 14.75 3.49
CA ASP A 522 -2.18 13.79 3.68
C ASP A 522 -3.42 14.24 2.87
N PHE A 523 -3.81 13.45 1.88
CA PHE A 523 -4.97 13.74 1.03
C PHE A 523 -6.27 13.14 1.59
N GLY A 524 -6.18 12.29 2.63
CA GLY A 524 -7.28 11.53 3.21
C GLY A 524 -7.57 10.21 2.49
N GLY A 525 -8.33 9.31 3.13
CA GLY A 525 -8.68 8.01 2.56
C GLY A 525 -7.47 7.12 2.25
N GLY A 526 -6.38 7.25 3.01
CA GLY A 526 -5.14 6.49 2.77
C GLY A 526 -4.34 6.95 1.55
N ALA A 527 -4.63 8.15 1.02
CA ALA A 527 -3.90 8.75 -0.09
C ALA A 527 -2.94 9.84 0.39
N ALA A 528 -1.78 9.94 -0.25
CA ALA A 528 -0.79 10.99 -0.06
C ALA A 528 -0.66 11.82 -1.34
N ALA A 529 -0.56 13.15 -1.22
CA ALA A 529 -0.35 14.07 -2.33
C ALA A 529 1.08 14.60 -2.31
N ILE A 530 1.88 14.22 -3.32
CA ILE A 530 3.24 14.68 -3.49
C ILE A 530 3.20 16.00 -4.26
N ARG A 531 3.62 17.10 -3.63
CA ARG A 531 3.68 18.44 -4.22
C ARG A 531 5.08 18.82 -4.67
N GLN A 532 6.09 18.39 -3.93
CA GLN A 532 7.49 18.67 -4.19
C GLN A 532 8.34 17.43 -3.98
N ILE A 533 9.33 17.27 -4.81
CA ILE A 533 10.35 16.22 -4.74
C ILE A 533 11.74 16.84 -4.80
N PRO A 534 12.80 16.17 -4.32
CA PRO A 534 14.17 16.59 -4.58
C PRO A 534 14.43 16.77 -6.09
N GLN A 535 15.17 17.82 -6.45
CA GLN A 535 15.67 18.00 -7.81
C GLN A 535 16.44 16.73 -8.22
N ASP A 536 16.42 16.32 -9.43
CA ASP A 536 17.02 15.08 -9.94
C ASP A 536 16.34 13.76 -9.55
N LEU A 537 15.27 13.78 -8.72
CA LEU A 537 14.50 12.59 -8.41
C LEU A 537 13.49 12.26 -9.53
N ASP A 538 13.54 11.02 -10.02
CA ASP A 538 12.54 10.54 -10.98
C ASP A 538 11.29 10.02 -10.25
N ILE A 539 10.13 10.58 -10.58
CA ILE A 539 8.83 10.21 -10.00
C ILE A 539 8.07 9.18 -10.86
N SER A 540 8.75 8.38 -11.65
CA SER A 540 8.11 7.37 -12.50
C SER A 540 7.32 6.32 -11.71
N GLU A 541 7.69 6.06 -10.45
CA GLU A 541 7.02 5.11 -9.55
C GLU A 541 6.73 5.76 -8.19
N PRO A 542 5.78 6.71 -8.11
CA PRO A 542 5.57 7.49 -6.89
C PRO A 542 5.04 6.66 -5.71
N GLU A 543 4.19 5.66 -5.97
CA GLU A 543 3.68 4.77 -4.92
C GLU A 543 4.81 3.98 -4.26
N ALA A 544 5.70 3.39 -5.06
CA ALA A 544 6.83 2.63 -4.54
C ALA A 544 7.80 3.48 -3.71
N LEU A 545 8.02 4.73 -4.12
CA LEU A 545 8.86 5.67 -3.38
C LEU A 545 8.26 5.98 -1.99
N ILE A 546 6.97 6.31 -1.93
CA ILE A 546 6.28 6.63 -0.68
C ILE A 546 6.24 5.42 0.25
N GLU A 547 5.94 4.24 -0.27
CA GLU A 547 5.92 2.99 0.52
C GLU A 547 7.31 2.64 1.09
N GLU A 548 8.38 2.86 0.32
CA GLU A 548 9.75 2.64 0.75
C GLU A 548 10.15 3.62 1.88
N LEU A 549 9.85 4.92 1.70
CA LEU A 549 10.08 5.93 2.73
C LEU A 549 9.29 5.62 4.01
N ALA A 550 8.02 5.26 3.90
CA ALA A 550 7.20 4.89 5.05
C ALA A 550 7.72 3.62 5.75
N GLY A 551 8.24 2.65 5.00
CA GLY A 551 8.89 1.46 5.56
C GLY A 551 10.11 1.80 6.42
N ILE A 552 10.96 2.71 5.95
CA ILE A 552 12.11 3.24 6.69
C ILE A 552 11.63 3.96 7.96
N LEU A 553 10.69 4.89 7.83
CA LEU A 553 10.15 5.69 8.92
C LEU A 553 9.46 4.84 10.00
N SER A 554 8.72 3.81 9.61
CA SER A 554 8.05 2.88 10.54
C SER A 554 9.03 2.04 11.35
N SER A 555 10.21 1.74 10.80
CA SER A 555 11.26 0.98 11.50
C SER A 555 12.01 1.81 12.55
N GLY A 556 11.84 3.14 12.54
CA GLY A 556 12.59 4.11 13.36
C GLY A 556 12.32 4.06 14.86
N GLY A 557 11.23 3.40 15.33
CA GLY A 557 10.91 3.30 16.77
C GLY A 557 11.94 2.55 17.64
N LYS A 558 12.96 1.91 17.02
CA LYS A 558 14.04 1.16 17.71
C LYS A 558 15.44 1.58 17.27
N ARG A 559 15.58 2.57 16.38
CA ARG A 559 16.85 3.02 15.79
C ARG A 559 17.16 4.46 16.18
N GLU A 560 18.44 4.83 16.11
CA GLU A 560 18.84 6.22 16.29
C GLU A 560 18.40 7.09 15.10
N LEU A 561 18.10 8.36 15.38
CA LEU A 561 17.66 9.33 14.35
C LEU A 561 18.71 9.50 13.23
N SER A 562 19.99 9.31 13.54
CA SER A 562 21.10 9.32 12.60
C SER A 562 21.02 8.20 11.56
N GLU A 563 20.70 6.97 11.99
CA GLU A 563 20.53 5.82 11.10
C GLU A 563 19.31 6.00 10.17
N LEU A 564 18.21 6.53 10.71
CA LEU A 564 17.02 6.82 9.93
C LEU A 564 17.28 7.85 8.82
N ARG A 565 18.06 8.88 9.13
CA ARG A 565 18.48 9.88 8.15
C ARG A 565 19.37 9.29 7.07
N ASP A 566 20.30 8.42 7.43
CA ASP A 566 21.18 7.74 6.49
C ASP A 566 20.37 6.86 5.51
N ASP A 567 19.35 6.14 6.00
CA ASP A 567 18.47 5.30 5.16
C ASP A 567 17.64 6.15 4.18
N ILE A 568 17.10 7.31 4.62
CA ILE A 568 16.39 8.24 3.73
C ILE A 568 17.33 8.79 2.65
N MET A 569 18.53 9.25 3.04
CA MET A 569 19.54 9.74 2.10
C MET A 569 19.92 8.68 1.07
N HIS A 570 20.02 7.43 1.52
CA HIS A 570 20.31 6.29 0.67
C HIS A 570 19.22 6.07 -0.39
N THR A 571 17.94 6.08 0.03
CA THR A 571 16.80 5.93 -0.88
C THR A 571 16.74 7.09 -1.88
N VAL A 572 16.95 8.32 -1.43
CA VAL A 572 16.98 9.50 -2.31
C VAL A 572 18.13 9.39 -3.32
N ALA A 573 19.35 9.06 -2.88
CA ALA A 573 20.51 8.91 -3.75
C ALA A 573 20.32 7.80 -4.80
N CYS A 574 19.76 6.65 -4.38
CA CYS A 574 19.50 5.52 -5.27
C CYS A 574 18.46 5.85 -6.35
N LYS A 575 17.38 6.55 -5.98
CA LYS A 575 16.30 6.93 -6.93
C LYS A 575 16.67 8.09 -7.84
N ALA A 576 17.56 9.00 -7.40
CA ALA A 576 18.05 10.12 -8.18
C ALA A 576 19.26 9.74 -9.06
N ALA A 577 19.90 8.58 -8.84
CA ALA A 577 21.02 8.15 -9.64
C ALA A 577 20.62 7.87 -11.10
N ILE A 578 21.56 8.15 -12.02
CA ILE A 578 21.37 7.88 -13.45
C ILE A 578 20.99 6.42 -13.65
N LYS A 579 19.79 6.17 -14.19
CA LYS A 579 19.32 4.80 -14.42
C LYS A 579 20.20 4.06 -15.43
N ALA A 580 20.47 2.79 -15.16
CA ALA A 580 21.09 1.89 -16.13
C ALA A 580 20.24 1.86 -17.42
N GLY A 581 20.88 1.94 -18.59
CA GLY A 581 20.19 1.96 -19.88
C GLY A 581 19.88 3.35 -20.46
N THR A 582 20.05 4.45 -19.72
CA THR A 582 19.94 5.82 -20.26
C THR A 582 21.29 6.31 -20.81
N ARG A 583 21.28 6.99 -21.94
CA ARG A 583 22.50 7.58 -22.53
C ARG A 583 22.86 8.86 -21.76
N SER A 584 24.10 8.98 -21.35
CA SER A 584 24.58 10.10 -20.53
C SER A 584 25.16 11.23 -21.38
N GLU A 585 25.03 12.48 -20.93
CA GLU A 585 25.71 13.61 -21.57
C GLU A 585 27.21 13.59 -21.30
N PRO A 586 28.06 13.89 -22.27
CA PRO A 586 29.53 13.81 -22.14
C PRO A 586 30.09 14.64 -20.97
N ALA A 587 29.51 15.80 -20.68
CA ALA A 587 29.98 16.68 -19.60
C ALA A 587 29.77 16.08 -18.20
N SER A 588 28.58 15.47 -17.96
CA SER A 588 28.25 14.83 -16.67
C SER A 588 29.10 13.57 -16.42
N VAL A 589 29.40 12.82 -17.49
CA VAL A 589 30.22 11.62 -17.45
C VAL A 589 31.66 11.94 -17.06
N THR A 590 32.22 13.02 -17.57
CA THR A 590 33.61 13.42 -17.31
C THR A 590 33.87 13.70 -15.84
N GLY A 591 33.01 14.47 -15.17
CA GLY A 591 33.14 14.74 -13.74
C GLY A 591 32.99 13.49 -12.85
N LEU A 592 32.13 12.53 -13.28
CA LEU A 592 31.99 11.26 -12.59
C LEU A 592 33.24 10.39 -12.70
N ILE A 593 33.85 10.33 -13.92
CA ILE A 593 35.11 9.60 -14.16
C ILE A 593 36.24 10.20 -13.32
N ASP A 594 36.34 11.53 -13.25
CA ASP A 594 37.40 12.20 -12.45
C ASP A 594 37.34 11.76 -10.97
N LYS A 595 36.15 11.72 -10.37
CA LYS A 595 35.94 11.29 -8.97
C LYS A 595 36.28 9.80 -8.73
N VAL A 596 35.97 8.95 -9.69
CA VAL A 596 36.31 7.53 -9.60
C VAL A 596 37.78 7.31 -9.81
N MET A 597 38.40 7.95 -10.81
CA MET A 597 39.82 7.78 -11.16
C MET A 597 40.77 8.46 -10.18
N SER A 598 40.29 9.47 -9.43
CA SER A 598 41.02 10.05 -8.28
C SER A 598 40.99 9.14 -7.05
N GLY A 599 40.09 8.17 -7.00
CA GLY A 599 39.88 7.28 -5.86
C GLY A 599 38.97 7.85 -4.76
N GLU A 600 38.32 8.99 -5.01
CA GLU A 600 37.31 9.57 -4.13
C GLU A 600 36.10 8.62 -4.03
N VAL A 601 35.65 8.04 -5.15
CA VAL A 601 34.55 7.09 -5.24
C VAL A 601 35.07 5.70 -5.58
N ARG A 602 35.05 4.79 -4.61
CA ARG A 602 35.54 3.39 -4.77
C ARG A 602 34.43 2.36 -4.65
N TYR A 603 33.45 2.62 -3.78
CA TYR A 603 32.32 1.72 -3.48
C TYR A 603 31.02 2.50 -3.52
N CYS A 604 29.97 1.87 -4.01
CA CYS A 604 28.64 2.42 -3.88
C CYS A 604 28.19 2.41 -2.40
N PRO A 605 27.11 3.11 -2.03
CA PRO A 605 26.62 3.11 -0.64
C PRO A 605 26.32 1.71 -0.09
N HIS A 606 26.01 0.75 -0.96
CA HIS A 606 25.78 -0.66 -0.61
C HIS A 606 27.08 -1.50 -0.47
N GLY A 607 28.26 -0.89 -0.61
CA GLY A 607 29.56 -1.57 -0.47
C GLY A 607 30.02 -2.35 -1.71
N ARG A 608 29.36 -2.20 -2.87
CA ARG A 608 29.79 -2.82 -4.13
C ARG A 608 30.88 -1.97 -4.78
N PRO A 609 31.96 -2.56 -5.37
CA PRO A 609 32.95 -1.80 -6.09
C PRO A 609 32.30 -1.12 -7.32
N VAL A 610 32.62 0.17 -7.52
CA VAL A 610 32.11 0.95 -8.67
C VAL A 610 32.97 0.81 -9.92
N MET A 611 34.16 0.24 -9.81
CA MET A 611 35.15 0.13 -10.90
C MET A 611 35.78 -1.24 -10.92
N MET A 612 36.01 -1.77 -12.11
CA MET A 612 36.77 -2.99 -12.37
C MET A 612 37.92 -2.68 -13.32
N GLU A 613 39.14 -3.08 -12.97
CA GLU A 613 40.35 -2.94 -13.81
C GLU A 613 40.56 -4.20 -14.64
N LEU A 614 40.86 -4.02 -15.93
CA LEU A 614 41.32 -5.04 -16.85
C LEU A 614 42.72 -4.67 -17.34
N THR A 615 43.74 -5.35 -16.84
CA THR A 615 45.13 -5.12 -17.26
C THR A 615 45.37 -5.70 -18.65
N LYS A 616 46.35 -5.14 -19.37
CA LYS A 616 46.79 -5.66 -20.68
C LYS A 616 47.10 -7.15 -20.63
N TYR A 617 47.74 -7.62 -19.56
CA TYR A 617 48.02 -9.05 -19.38
C TYR A 617 46.77 -9.91 -19.31
N GLN A 618 45.73 -9.46 -18.60
CA GLN A 618 44.46 -10.19 -18.51
C GLN A 618 43.73 -10.24 -19.86
N LEU A 619 43.80 -9.14 -20.63
CA LEU A 619 43.25 -9.08 -21.98
C LEU A 619 43.99 -10.02 -22.92
N ASP A 620 45.34 -9.95 -22.96
CA ASP A 620 46.18 -10.81 -23.80
C ASP A 620 45.98 -12.29 -23.45
N LYS A 621 45.89 -12.63 -22.18
CA LYS A 621 45.57 -13.98 -21.71
C LYS A 621 44.19 -14.43 -22.17
N GLY A 622 43.15 -13.55 -22.14
CA GLY A 622 41.82 -13.84 -22.62
C GLY A 622 41.81 -14.17 -24.13
N PHE A 623 42.67 -13.49 -24.91
CA PHE A 623 42.86 -13.75 -26.34
C PHE A 623 43.92 -14.82 -26.64
N LYS A 624 44.44 -15.52 -25.63
CA LYS A 624 45.48 -16.57 -25.78
C LYS A 624 46.74 -16.07 -26.50
N ARG A 625 47.12 -14.80 -26.22
CA ARG A 625 48.34 -14.19 -26.77
C ARG A 625 49.56 -14.32 -25.85
N VAL A 626 49.34 -14.81 -24.62
CA VAL A 626 50.35 -15.10 -23.58
C VAL A 626 50.08 -16.47 -23.01
#